data_aa20a84c82f6648dd3cd567f8d0eb8c9
#
_entry.id   aa20a84c82f6648dd3cd567f8d0eb8c9
#
_cell.length_a   1.000
_cell.length_b   1.000
_cell.length_c   1.000
_cell.angle_alpha   90.00
_cell.angle_beta   90.00
_cell.angle_gamma   90.00
#
_symmetry.space_group_name_H-M   'P 1'
#
loop_
_entity.id
_entity.type
_entity.pdbx_description
1 polymer ?
#
loop_
_entity_poly.entity_id
_entity_poly.type
_entity_poly.pdbx_seq_one_letter_code
_entity_poly.pdbx_strand_id
1 'polypeptide(L)'
;MSNEFTHLDDKGAARMVDVSGKDITVRTATASGRVHVSAEVIALLRGAGLPKGDALGVARIAGIQAAKRTPELVPLCHPLAIHGVDVGLEVHDDHVAIEATVRTADRTGVEMEALTCVAVSGLALIDMVKAVDPAAVITEVRLEAKSGGKRGEWRRPE
;
A
#
# COMPACT_ATOMS: atom_id res chain seq x y z
N MET A 1 -0.82 -17.71 20.74
CA MET A 1 -0.09 -16.95 19.71
C MET A 1 1.19 -16.44 20.36
N SER A 2 2.33 -16.73 19.81
CA SER A 2 3.57 -16.15 20.33
C SER A 2 3.54 -14.65 19.99
N ASN A 3 3.60 -13.82 21.01
CA ASN A 3 3.77 -12.37 20.92
C ASN A 3 5.22 -11.98 20.58
N GLU A 4 5.95 -12.84 19.89
CA GLU A 4 7.35 -12.63 19.60
C GLU A 4 7.53 -11.78 18.34
N PHE A 5 8.38 -10.78 18.45
CA PHE A 5 8.83 -9.97 17.31
C PHE A 5 9.75 -10.85 16.44
N THR A 6 9.24 -11.31 15.30
CA THR A 6 9.93 -12.25 14.42
C THR A 6 11.20 -11.67 13.75
N HIS A 7 11.33 -10.35 13.71
CA HIS A 7 12.48 -9.65 13.12
C HIS A 7 13.64 -9.40 14.10
N LEU A 8 13.60 -10.01 15.29
CA LEU A 8 14.69 -9.97 16.25
C LEU A 8 15.30 -11.35 16.39
N ASP A 9 16.63 -11.42 16.55
CA ASP A 9 17.33 -12.65 16.93
C ASP A 9 17.33 -12.83 18.46
N ASP A 10 17.93 -13.90 18.94
CA ASP A 10 18.00 -14.22 20.37
C ASP A 10 18.80 -13.20 21.21
N LYS A 11 19.55 -12.32 20.53
CA LYS A 11 20.33 -11.23 21.14
C LYS A 11 19.64 -9.87 21.01
N GLY A 12 18.43 -9.82 20.43
CA GLY A 12 17.68 -8.60 20.20
C GLY A 12 18.14 -7.77 18.99
N ALA A 13 18.99 -8.32 18.12
CA ALA A 13 19.40 -7.65 16.90
C ALA A 13 18.40 -7.88 15.75
N ALA A 14 18.26 -6.88 14.89
CA ALA A 14 17.38 -6.97 13.72
C ALA A 14 17.87 -8.04 12.74
N ARG A 15 16.94 -8.83 12.25
CA ARG A 15 17.18 -9.85 11.22
C ARG A 15 16.04 -9.95 10.21
N MET A 16 16.36 -10.34 8.99
CA MET A 16 15.36 -10.79 8.04
C MET A 16 15.01 -12.26 8.33
N VAL A 17 13.71 -12.56 8.49
CA VAL A 17 13.24 -13.92 8.84
C VAL A 17 13.60 -14.91 7.73
N ASP A 18 14.14 -16.08 8.09
CA ASP A 18 14.34 -17.15 7.13
C ASP A 18 13.00 -17.83 6.79
N VAL A 19 12.61 -17.75 5.53
CA VAL A 19 11.38 -18.37 5.00
C VAL A 19 11.66 -19.52 4.02
N SER A 20 12.91 -19.93 3.89
CA SER A 20 13.33 -20.98 2.93
C SER A 20 12.61 -22.33 3.15
N GLY A 21 12.24 -22.64 4.40
CA GLY A 21 11.51 -23.85 4.76
C GLY A 21 9.98 -23.75 4.67
N LYS A 22 9.43 -22.61 4.26
CA LYS A 22 7.98 -22.46 4.09
C LYS A 22 7.53 -22.87 2.69
N ASP A 23 6.31 -23.40 2.61
CA ASP A 23 5.70 -23.71 1.33
C ASP A 23 5.32 -22.45 0.56
N ILE A 24 5.39 -22.55 -0.76
CA ILE A 24 4.84 -21.54 -1.66
C ILE A 24 3.32 -21.66 -1.65
N THR A 25 2.64 -20.59 -1.26
CA THR A 25 1.16 -20.53 -1.23
C THR A 25 0.68 -19.22 -1.85
N VAL A 26 -0.54 -19.23 -2.40
CA VAL A 26 -1.20 -18.00 -2.86
C VAL A 26 -1.54 -17.14 -1.65
N ARG A 27 -1.14 -15.88 -1.69
CA ARG A 27 -1.36 -14.91 -0.63
C ARG A 27 -1.89 -13.61 -1.20
N THR A 28 -2.80 -13.00 -0.47
CA THR A 28 -3.43 -11.73 -0.86
C THR A 28 -3.43 -10.80 0.34
N ALA A 29 -3.21 -9.52 0.10
CA ALA A 29 -3.38 -8.47 1.10
C ALA A 29 -4.07 -7.27 0.48
N THR A 30 -4.97 -6.66 1.25
CA THR A 30 -5.67 -5.42 0.89
C THR A 30 -5.34 -4.36 1.92
N ALA A 31 -4.91 -3.20 1.45
CA ALA A 31 -4.68 -2.01 2.26
C ALA A 31 -5.52 -0.85 1.75
N SER A 32 -5.79 0.11 2.61
CA SER A 32 -6.50 1.35 2.25
C SER A 32 -5.82 2.56 2.85
N GLY A 33 -6.20 3.74 2.35
CA GLY A 33 -5.78 5.03 2.87
C GLY A 33 -6.63 6.14 2.28
N ARG A 34 -6.41 7.36 2.77
CA ARG A 34 -7.11 8.55 2.30
C ARG A 34 -6.11 9.68 2.07
N VAL A 35 -6.38 10.48 1.06
CA VAL A 35 -5.69 11.76 0.86
C VAL A 35 -6.74 12.86 0.98
N HIS A 36 -6.68 13.62 2.07
CA HIS A 36 -7.56 14.77 2.27
C HIS A 36 -7.02 15.95 1.46
N VAL A 37 -7.91 16.56 0.71
CA VAL A 37 -7.60 17.65 -0.21
C VAL A 37 -8.70 18.71 -0.15
N SER A 38 -8.37 19.91 -0.64
CA SER A 38 -9.33 21.02 -0.70
C SER A 38 -10.50 20.75 -1.66
N ALA A 39 -11.59 21.46 -1.44
CA ALA A 39 -12.76 21.42 -2.33
C ALA A 39 -12.39 21.82 -3.78
N GLU A 40 -11.41 22.71 -3.96
CA GLU A 40 -10.91 23.10 -5.27
C GLU A 40 -10.25 21.92 -5.98
N VAL A 41 -9.40 21.16 -5.29
CA VAL A 41 -8.78 19.93 -5.83
C VAL A 41 -9.85 18.90 -6.20
N ILE A 42 -10.84 18.68 -5.34
CA ILE A 42 -11.96 17.77 -5.65
C ILE A 42 -12.68 18.17 -6.94
N ALA A 43 -12.99 19.45 -7.09
CA ALA A 43 -13.64 19.97 -8.29
C ALA A 43 -12.77 19.74 -9.56
N LEU A 44 -11.47 19.96 -9.45
CA LEU A 44 -10.53 19.72 -10.55
C LEU A 44 -10.42 18.24 -10.91
N LEU A 45 -10.39 17.35 -9.93
CA LEU A 45 -10.36 15.90 -10.16
C LEU A 45 -11.63 15.37 -10.83
N ARG A 46 -12.79 15.98 -10.52
CA ARG A 46 -14.10 15.62 -11.11
C ARG A 46 -14.37 16.27 -12.46
N GLY A 47 -13.66 17.33 -12.80
CA GLY A 47 -13.94 18.17 -13.97
C GLY A 47 -12.79 18.23 -14.98
N ALA A 48 -12.27 19.43 -15.19
CA ALA A 48 -11.32 19.75 -16.26
C ALA A 48 -9.90 19.21 -16.07
N GLY A 49 -9.60 18.54 -14.95
CA GLY A 49 -8.27 18.03 -14.63
C GLY A 49 -7.36 19.06 -13.95
N LEU A 50 -6.17 18.60 -13.59
CA LEU A 50 -5.15 19.38 -12.88
C LEU A 50 -4.12 19.95 -13.85
N PRO A 51 -3.37 21.00 -13.46
CA PRO A 51 -2.29 21.55 -14.29
C PRO A 51 -1.22 20.55 -14.72
N LYS A 52 -0.98 19.51 -13.91
CA LYS A 52 -0.04 18.43 -14.20
C LYS A 52 -0.63 17.25 -15.00
N GLY A 53 -1.94 17.25 -15.29
CA GLY A 53 -2.63 16.20 -16.05
C GLY A 53 -3.33 15.14 -15.19
N ASP A 54 -3.33 13.88 -15.62
CA ASP A 54 -4.06 12.77 -14.98
C ASP A 54 -3.45 12.36 -13.63
N ALA A 55 -3.88 13.02 -12.55
CA ALA A 55 -3.38 12.77 -11.21
C ALA A 55 -3.74 11.36 -10.70
N LEU A 56 -4.94 10.87 -10.97
CA LEU A 56 -5.37 9.54 -10.52
C LEU A 56 -4.62 8.42 -11.25
N GLY A 57 -4.41 8.56 -12.54
CA GLY A 57 -3.63 7.61 -13.35
C GLY A 57 -2.17 7.55 -12.90
N VAL A 58 -1.54 8.70 -12.67
CA VAL A 58 -0.17 8.80 -12.16
C VAL A 58 -0.06 8.16 -10.78
N ALA A 59 -0.98 8.43 -9.87
CA ALA A 59 -1.01 7.85 -8.53
C ALA A 59 -1.14 6.32 -8.57
N ARG A 60 -2.01 5.80 -9.44
CA ARG A 60 -2.18 4.35 -9.62
C ARG A 60 -0.89 3.69 -10.09
N ILE A 61 -0.25 4.20 -11.13
CA ILE A 61 1.00 3.64 -11.67
C ILE A 61 2.12 3.72 -10.62
N ALA A 62 2.23 4.84 -9.91
CA ALA A 62 3.23 4.99 -8.83
C ALA A 62 3.04 3.95 -7.72
N GLY A 63 1.81 3.68 -7.32
CA GLY A 63 1.49 2.64 -6.34
C GLY A 63 1.86 1.23 -6.81
N ILE A 64 1.51 0.88 -8.03
CA ILE A 64 1.87 -0.41 -8.63
C ILE A 64 3.40 -0.58 -8.66
N GLN A 65 4.11 0.44 -9.10
CA GLN A 65 5.58 0.41 -9.15
C GLN A 65 6.19 0.28 -7.75
N ALA A 66 5.65 1.00 -6.76
CA ALA A 66 6.12 0.95 -5.39
C ALA A 66 5.91 -0.42 -4.73
N ALA A 67 4.80 -1.10 -5.01
CA ALA A 67 4.56 -2.47 -4.54
C ALA A 67 5.70 -3.40 -4.96
N LYS A 68 6.19 -3.29 -6.20
CA LYS A 68 7.30 -4.08 -6.72
C LYS A 68 8.67 -3.70 -6.14
N ARG A 69 8.80 -2.54 -5.51
CA ARG A 69 10.02 -2.02 -4.91
C ARG A 69 10.00 -2.01 -3.38
N THR A 70 9.03 -2.63 -2.77
CA THR A 70 8.88 -2.65 -1.31
C THR A 70 10.15 -3.10 -0.57
N PRO A 71 10.90 -4.13 -0.99
CA PRO A 71 12.13 -4.53 -0.31
C PRO A 71 13.24 -3.47 -0.31
N GLU A 72 13.23 -2.57 -1.28
CA GLU A 72 14.18 -1.43 -1.34
C GLU A 72 13.83 -0.33 -0.33
N LEU A 73 12.57 -0.25 0.09
CA LEU A 73 12.04 0.77 1.01
C LEU A 73 11.92 0.27 2.44
N VAL A 74 11.60 -1.01 2.62
CA VAL A 74 11.41 -1.67 3.91
C VAL A 74 12.47 -2.75 4.08
N PRO A 75 13.55 -2.48 4.85
CA PRO A 75 14.80 -3.24 4.79
C PRO A 75 14.69 -4.74 5.08
N LEU A 76 13.75 -5.14 5.95
CA LEU A 76 13.60 -6.53 6.36
C LEU A 76 12.48 -7.28 5.60
N CYS A 77 11.90 -6.65 4.58
CA CYS A 77 10.99 -7.33 3.67
C CYS A 77 11.74 -8.18 2.65
N HIS A 78 11.19 -9.39 2.41
CA HIS A 78 11.74 -10.28 1.39
C HIS A 78 11.42 -9.78 -0.01
N PRO A 79 12.33 -9.91 -0.98
CA PRO A 79 11.99 -9.73 -2.38
C PRO A 79 11.01 -10.84 -2.81
N LEU A 80 9.86 -10.44 -3.31
CA LEU A 80 8.79 -11.34 -3.72
C LEU A 80 8.45 -11.18 -5.19
N ALA A 81 8.04 -12.28 -5.83
CA ALA A 81 7.37 -12.23 -7.12
C ALA A 81 5.94 -11.73 -6.93
N ILE A 82 5.64 -10.52 -7.36
CA ILE A 82 4.29 -9.96 -7.35
C ILE A 82 3.55 -10.45 -8.61
N HIS A 83 2.40 -11.10 -8.42
CA HIS A 83 1.61 -11.65 -9.52
C HIS A 83 0.44 -10.76 -9.94
N GLY A 84 -0.04 -9.91 -9.06
CA GLY A 84 -1.11 -8.96 -9.35
C GLY A 84 -1.14 -7.81 -8.38
N VAL A 85 -1.47 -6.63 -8.89
CA VAL A 85 -1.71 -5.41 -8.10
C VAL A 85 -2.92 -4.70 -8.69
N ASP A 86 -3.97 -4.57 -7.88
CA ASP A 86 -5.15 -3.78 -8.22
C ASP A 86 -5.16 -2.52 -7.34
N VAL A 87 -5.31 -1.35 -7.92
CA VAL A 87 -5.38 -0.07 -7.22
C VAL A 87 -6.64 0.68 -7.64
N GLY A 88 -7.51 0.91 -6.68
CA GLY A 88 -8.69 1.78 -6.82
C GLY A 88 -8.43 3.14 -6.19
N LEU A 89 -8.83 4.20 -6.90
CA LEU A 89 -8.87 5.57 -6.36
C LEU A 89 -10.27 6.12 -6.61
N GLU A 90 -10.92 6.55 -5.53
CA GLU A 90 -12.29 7.08 -5.57
C GLU A 90 -12.32 8.49 -4.98
N VAL A 91 -12.87 9.43 -5.73
CA VAL A 91 -12.97 10.84 -5.33
C VAL A 91 -14.25 11.05 -4.54
N HIS A 92 -14.11 11.39 -3.26
CA HIS A 92 -15.17 11.80 -2.35
C HIS A 92 -15.21 13.32 -2.20
N ASP A 93 -16.09 13.85 -1.33
CA ASP A 93 -16.31 15.31 -1.23
C ASP A 93 -15.13 16.05 -0.56
N ASP A 94 -14.33 15.38 0.24
CA ASP A 94 -13.22 15.97 1.01
C ASP A 94 -11.91 15.19 0.94
N HIS A 95 -11.91 14.05 0.25
CA HIS A 95 -10.73 13.19 0.12
C HIS A 95 -10.79 12.30 -1.12
N VAL A 96 -9.65 11.71 -1.44
CA VAL A 96 -9.55 10.58 -2.37
C VAL A 96 -9.29 9.33 -1.54
N ALA A 97 -10.16 8.35 -1.64
CA ALA A 97 -9.96 7.03 -1.05
C ALA A 97 -9.07 6.20 -1.96
N ILE A 98 -8.11 5.52 -1.37
CA ILE A 98 -7.20 4.62 -2.08
C ILE A 98 -7.33 3.23 -1.47
N GLU A 99 -7.51 2.22 -2.31
CA GLU A 99 -7.47 0.82 -1.91
C GLU A 99 -6.54 0.06 -2.85
N ALA A 100 -5.69 -0.79 -2.29
CA ALA A 100 -4.79 -1.64 -3.06
C ALA A 100 -4.91 -3.09 -2.61
N THR A 101 -5.01 -3.99 -3.57
CA THR A 101 -4.95 -5.43 -3.35
C THR A 101 -3.78 -6.01 -4.11
N VAL A 102 -2.89 -6.69 -3.38
CA VAL A 102 -1.69 -7.34 -3.93
C VAL A 102 -1.78 -8.85 -3.78
N ARG A 103 -1.39 -9.57 -4.82
CA ARG A 103 -1.37 -11.04 -4.86
C ARG A 103 0.02 -11.57 -5.19
N THR A 104 0.39 -12.63 -4.52
CA THR A 104 1.62 -13.39 -4.80
C THR A 104 1.38 -14.89 -4.61
N ALA A 105 2.22 -15.70 -5.21
CA ALA A 105 2.40 -17.11 -4.87
C ALA A 105 3.85 -17.27 -4.37
N ASP A 106 4.05 -17.16 -3.07
CA ASP A 106 5.38 -17.15 -2.46
C ASP A 106 5.34 -17.61 -0.99
N ARG A 107 6.46 -17.52 -0.30
CA ARG A 107 6.69 -18.04 1.06
C ARG A 107 6.33 -17.10 2.19
N THR A 108 6.04 -15.82 1.88
CA THR A 108 5.63 -14.82 2.87
C THR A 108 4.49 -13.96 2.34
N GLY A 109 3.85 -13.23 3.25
CA GLY A 109 2.72 -12.36 2.92
C GLY A 109 3.12 -11.10 2.16
N VAL A 110 2.13 -10.43 1.60
CA VAL A 110 2.27 -9.21 0.78
C VAL A 110 1.64 -7.98 1.43
N GLU A 111 1.54 -8.00 2.76
CA GLU A 111 0.96 -6.89 3.53
C GLU A 111 1.72 -5.59 3.31
N MET A 112 3.05 -5.64 3.34
CA MET A 112 3.88 -4.44 3.20
C MET A 112 3.83 -3.91 1.77
N GLU A 113 3.73 -4.78 0.78
CA GLU A 113 3.54 -4.41 -0.63
C GLU A 113 2.23 -3.65 -0.84
N ALA A 114 1.14 -4.11 -0.22
CA ALA A 114 -0.15 -3.43 -0.26
C ALA A 114 -0.11 -2.06 0.44
N LEU A 115 0.49 -1.99 1.63
CA LEU A 115 0.66 -0.73 2.38
C LEU A 115 1.55 0.26 1.64
N THR A 116 2.66 -0.19 1.09
CA THR A 116 3.58 0.65 0.28
C THR A 116 2.88 1.17 -0.97
N CYS A 117 2.09 0.33 -1.64
CA CYS A 117 1.28 0.73 -2.78
C CYS A 117 0.35 1.91 -2.44
N VAL A 118 -0.40 1.80 -1.36
CA VAL A 118 -1.32 2.87 -0.90
C VAL A 118 -0.57 4.13 -0.52
N ALA A 119 0.50 4.01 0.26
CA ALA A 119 1.28 5.15 0.73
C ALA A 119 1.91 5.94 -0.42
N VAL A 120 2.50 5.26 -1.39
CA VAL A 120 3.14 5.90 -2.54
C VAL A 120 2.12 6.41 -3.55
N SER A 121 0.97 5.74 -3.72
CA SER A 121 -0.15 6.31 -4.48
C SER A 121 -0.57 7.66 -3.89
N GLY A 122 -0.68 7.75 -2.57
CA GLY A 122 -0.98 8.99 -1.86
C GLY A 122 0.08 10.07 -2.05
N LEU A 123 1.37 9.70 -1.97
CA LEU A 123 2.48 10.64 -2.21
C LEU A 123 2.46 11.18 -3.65
N ALA A 124 2.25 10.32 -4.63
CA ALA A 124 2.16 10.72 -6.03
C ALA A 124 0.95 11.65 -6.28
N LEU A 125 -0.18 11.36 -5.64
CA LEU A 125 -1.35 12.23 -5.70
C LEU A 125 -1.04 13.62 -5.11
N ILE A 126 -0.41 13.69 -3.94
CA ILE A 126 0.02 14.97 -3.34
C ILE A 126 0.96 15.72 -4.27
N ASP A 127 1.93 15.04 -4.89
CA ASP A 127 2.82 15.69 -5.87
C ASP A 127 2.06 16.32 -7.03
N MET A 128 0.99 15.67 -7.49
CA MET A 128 0.15 16.16 -8.58
C MET A 128 -0.74 17.35 -8.18
N VAL A 129 -1.17 17.44 -6.93
CA VAL A 129 -2.13 18.47 -6.46
C VAL A 129 -1.51 19.58 -5.63
N LYS A 130 -0.27 19.44 -5.15
CA LYS A 130 0.37 20.37 -4.19
C LYS A 130 0.48 21.81 -4.68
N ALA A 131 0.49 22.04 -5.99
CA ALA A 131 0.49 23.40 -6.54
C ALA A 131 -0.82 24.14 -6.27
N VAL A 132 -1.92 23.42 -6.10
CA VAL A 132 -3.25 23.95 -5.78
C VAL A 132 -3.50 23.85 -4.27
N ASP A 133 -3.15 22.70 -3.66
CA ASP A 133 -3.35 22.45 -2.24
C ASP A 133 -2.09 21.86 -1.58
N PRO A 134 -1.19 22.71 -1.07
CA PRO A 134 -0.01 22.25 -0.35
C PRO A 134 -0.30 21.66 1.03
N ALA A 135 -1.53 21.80 1.52
CA ALA A 135 -1.98 21.23 2.80
C ALA A 135 -2.57 19.81 2.66
N ALA A 136 -2.55 19.22 1.46
CA ALA A 136 -2.99 17.85 1.25
C ALA A 136 -2.27 16.89 2.21
N VAL A 137 -3.03 15.95 2.80
CA VAL A 137 -2.49 15.04 3.82
C VAL A 137 -2.97 13.61 3.61
N ILE A 138 -2.03 12.66 3.74
CA ILE A 138 -2.33 11.23 3.75
C ILE A 138 -2.73 10.83 5.16
N THR A 139 -3.83 10.10 5.29
CA THR A 139 -4.31 9.56 6.57
C THR A 139 -4.73 8.11 6.43
N GLU A 140 -4.82 7.42 7.57
CA GLU A 140 -5.42 6.09 7.70
C GLU A 140 -4.85 5.03 6.73
N VAL A 141 -3.56 5.09 6.45
CA VAL A 141 -2.88 4.02 5.72
C VAL A 141 -2.82 2.79 6.61
N ARG A 142 -3.56 1.75 6.24
CA ARG A 142 -3.74 0.59 7.09
C ARG A 142 -4.04 -0.68 6.29
N LEU A 143 -3.71 -1.82 6.89
CA LEU A 143 -4.10 -3.13 6.38
C LEU A 143 -5.59 -3.38 6.68
N GLU A 144 -6.33 -3.80 5.67
CA GLU A 144 -7.76 -4.11 5.80
C GLU A 144 -8.03 -5.61 5.86
N ALA A 145 -7.30 -6.39 5.08
CA ALA A 145 -7.47 -7.83 5.03
C ALA A 145 -6.22 -8.52 4.49
N LYS A 146 -6.05 -9.78 4.84
CA LYS A 146 -5.08 -10.68 4.23
C LYS A 146 -5.59 -12.10 4.21
N SER A 147 -5.08 -12.90 3.29
CA SER A 147 -5.37 -14.33 3.19
C SER A 147 -4.16 -15.12 2.76
N GLY A 148 -4.19 -16.42 3.04
CA GLY A 148 -3.14 -17.38 2.69
C GLY A 148 -2.09 -17.58 3.79
N GLY A 149 -1.29 -18.64 3.63
CA GLY A 149 -0.26 -19.03 4.59
C GLY A 149 -0.81 -19.69 5.86
N LYS A 150 0.08 -19.92 6.84
CA LYS A 150 -0.24 -20.65 8.08
C LYS A 150 -1.24 -19.93 8.97
N ARG A 151 -1.28 -18.58 8.93
CA ARG A 151 -2.17 -17.76 9.76
C ARG A 151 -3.56 -17.57 9.15
N GLY A 152 -3.79 -18.04 7.91
CA GLY A 152 -5.08 -18.01 7.25
C GLY A 152 -5.58 -16.60 6.96
N GLU A 153 -6.89 -16.40 7.13
CA GLU A 153 -7.55 -15.13 6.86
C GLU A 153 -7.53 -14.20 8.09
N TRP A 154 -7.37 -12.94 7.81
CA TRP A 154 -7.53 -11.88 8.79
C TRP A 154 -8.23 -10.69 8.13
N ARG A 155 -9.14 -10.08 8.85
CA ARG A 155 -9.80 -8.83 8.50
C ARG A 155 -9.71 -7.85 9.65
N ARG A 156 -9.55 -6.59 9.32
CA ARG A 156 -9.57 -5.52 10.32
C ARG A 156 -10.93 -5.53 11.05
N PRO A 157 -10.94 -5.55 12.37
CA PRO A 157 -12.19 -5.35 13.14
C PRO A 157 -12.70 -3.92 12.94
N GLU A 158 -14.03 -3.77 12.97
CA GLU A 158 -14.71 -2.47 12.92
C GLU A 158 -14.45 -1.63 14.17
#